data_5b10224ed2d08ae263c07953abb9449f
#
_entry.id   5b10224ed2d08ae263c07953abb9449f
#
_cell.length_a   1.000
_cell.length_b   1.000
_cell.length_c   1.000
_cell.angle_alpha   90.00
_cell.angle_beta   90.00
_cell.angle_gamma   90.00
#
_symmetry.space_group_name_H-M   'P 1'
#
loop_
_entity.id
_entity.type
_entity.pdbx_description
1 polymer ?
#
loop_
_entity_poly.entity_id
_entity_poly.type
_entity_poly.pdbx_seq_one_letter_code
_entity_poly.pdbx_strand_id
1 'polypeptide(L)'
;TTATAEHSKAFYDGEIQRLYNAVGWDKDAQKYTGKTEPVKWVRIHNLPDFAYFNHSQHVTVAGIECQKCHGPVETYEIQKQFAPLTMGWCINCHRETEVKMEGNAYYDKIHKELSKKYGVDKLTAAQMGGLECGKCHY
;
A
#
# COMPACT_ATOMS: atom_id res chain seq x y z
N THR A 1 8.63 -12.63 23.75
CA THR A 1 9.35 -11.38 23.40
C THR A 1 10.58 -11.16 24.29
N THR A 2 11.41 -10.22 23.93
CA THR A 2 12.58 -9.77 24.70
C THR A 2 12.41 -8.30 25.09
N ALA A 3 12.99 -7.88 26.21
CA ALA A 3 13.01 -6.47 26.60
C ALA A 3 13.99 -5.68 25.72
N THR A 4 13.67 -4.41 25.47
CA THR A 4 14.56 -3.43 24.84
C THR A 4 14.97 -2.35 25.85
N ALA A 5 15.80 -1.38 25.43
CA ALA A 5 16.14 -0.22 26.26
C ALA A 5 14.93 0.66 26.59
N GLU A 6 13.90 0.66 25.73
CA GLU A 6 12.70 1.51 25.86
C GLU A 6 11.54 0.81 26.56
N HIS A 7 11.37 -0.50 26.34
CA HIS A 7 10.21 -1.24 26.81
C HIS A 7 10.56 -2.58 27.44
N SER A 8 9.85 -2.89 28.53
CA SER A 8 9.99 -4.17 29.22
C SER A 8 9.42 -5.34 28.40
N LYS A 9 9.86 -6.56 28.73
CA LYS A 9 9.27 -7.77 28.16
C LYS A 9 7.75 -7.83 28.38
N ALA A 10 7.26 -7.42 29.53
CA ALA A 10 5.84 -7.42 29.84
C ALA A 10 5.02 -6.47 28.94
N PHE A 11 5.60 -5.34 28.56
CA PHE A 11 4.99 -4.44 27.59
C PHE A 11 4.77 -5.15 26.24
N TYR A 12 5.83 -5.73 25.67
CA TYR A 12 5.72 -6.43 24.39
C TYR A 12 4.82 -7.66 24.44
N ASP A 13 4.85 -8.42 25.54
CA ASP A 13 3.94 -9.56 25.71
C ASP A 13 2.47 -9.09 25.74
N GLY A 14 2.21 -7.92 26.35
CA GLY A 14 0.88 -7.30 26.34
C GLY A 14 0.42 -6.89 24.95
N GLU A 15 1.31 -6.30 24.13
CA GLU A 15 1.00 -5.91 22.75
C GLU A 15 0.73 -7.13 21.85
N ILE A 16 1.52 -8.19 22.00
CA ILE A 16 1.28 -9.45 21.29
C ILE A 16 -0.06 -10.09 21.73
N GLN A 17 -0.40 -10.00 23.01
CA GLN A 17 -1.68 -10.52 23.48
C GLN A 17 -2.87 -9.75 22.89
N ARG A 18 -2.76 -8.43 22.71
CA ARG A 18 -3.77 -7.61 21.99
C ARG A 18 -3.95 -8.09 20.55
N LEU A 19 -2.84 -8.40 19.86
CA LEU A 19 -2.90 -8.94 18.51
C LEU A 19 -3.59 -10.31 18.50
N TYR A 20 -3.26 -11.21 19.43
CA TYR A 20 -3.90 -12.52 19.55
C TYR A 20 -5.41 -12.39 19.77
N ASN A 21 -5.83 -11.50 20.65
CA ASN A 21 -7.26 -11.23 20.88
C ASN A 21 -7.94 -10.72 19.59
N ALA A 22 -7.30 -9.77 18.88
CA ALA A 22 -7.87 -9.20 17.65
C ALA A 22 -8.07 -10.25 16.55
N VAL A 23 -7.11 -11.17 16.37
CA VAL A 23 -7.20 -12.23 15.34
C VAL A 23 -7.89 -13.50 15.86
N GLY A 24 -8.27 -13.55 17.13
CA GLY A 24 -8.88 -14.71 17.76
C GLY A 24 -7.92 -15.90 17.92
N TRP A 25 -6.63 -15.63 18.16
CA TRP A 25 -5.64 -16.68 18.41
C TRP A 25 -5.61 -17.09 19.86
N ASP A 26 -5.87 -18.36 20.13
CA ASP A 26 -5.69 -18.99 21.45
C ASP A 26 -4.26 -19.55 21.53
N LYS A 27 -3.43 -18.89 22.34
CA LYS A 27 -2.03 -19.25 22.51
C LYS A 27 -1.84 -20.62 23.16
N ASP A 28 -2.71 -21.00 24.10
CA ASP A 28 -2.58 -22.24 24.87
C ASP A 28 -3.08 -23.44 24.04
N ALA A 29 -4.17 -23.24 23.30
CA ALA A 29 -4.71 -24.25 22.39
C ALA A 29 -4.01 -24.23 21.01
N GLN A 30 -3.16 -23.25 20.71
CA GLN A 30 -2.46 -23.05 19.44
C GLN A 30 -3.39 -23.12 18.21
N LYS A 31 -4.55 -22.48 18.30
CA LYS A 31 -5.55 -22.46 17.22
C LYS A 31 -6.34 -21.16 17.19
N TYR A 32 -6.94 -20.88 16.04
CA TYR A 32 -7.90 -19.80 15.91
C TYR A 32 -9.26 -20.18 16.48
N THR A 33 -9.84 -19.32 17.30
CA THR A 33 -11.16 -19.51 17.94
C THR A 33 -12.32 -19.13 17.03
N GLY A 34 -12.04 -18.38 15.95
CA GLY A 34 -13.05 -17.75 15.08
C GLY A 34 -13.69 -16.50 15.68
N LYS A 35 -13.39 -16.13 16.91
CA LYS A 35 -13.83 -14.88 17.53
C LYS A 35 -12.77 -13.82 17.31
N THR A 36 -13.04 -12.87 16.42
CA THR A 36 -12.11 -11.79 16.06
C THR A 36 -12.65 -10.45 16.53
N GLU A 37 -11.74 -9.53 16.85
CA GLU A 37 -12.07 -8.14 17.20
C GLU A 37 -11.36 -7.19 16.23
N PRO A 38 -12.05 -6.18 15.66
CA PRO A 38 -11.40 -5.21 14.78
C PRO A 38 -10.31 -4.43 15.50
N VAL A 39 -9.14 -4.33 14.89
CA VAL A 39 -8.04 -3.52 15.42
C VAL A 39 -8.26 -2.06 15.04
N LYS A 40 -8.21 -1.18 16.02
CA LYS A 40 -8.22 0.26 15.78
C LYS A 40 -6.79 0.74 15.48
N TRP A 41 -6.49 0.83 14.19
CA TRP A 41 -5.19 1.28 13.72
C TRP A 41 -5.00 2.78 13.87
N VAL A 42 -3.78 3.20 14.21
CA VAL A 42 -3.39 4.61 14.13
C VAL A 42 -3.08 4.93 12.66
N ARG A 43 -3.79 5.90 12.11
CA ARG A 43 -3.55 6.38 10.73
C ARG A 43 -2.29 7.25 10.72
N ILE A 44 -1.23 6.75 10.10
CA ILE A 44 0.06 7.44 9.98
C ILE A 44 0.14 8.20 8.66
N HIS A 45 -0.31 7.59 7.56
CA HIS A 45 -0.27 8.17 6.23
C HIS A 45 -1.51 9.06 6.02
N ASN A 46 -1.28 10.37 5.93
CA ASN A 46 -2.34 11.37 5.81
C ASN A 46 -2.57 11.73 4.34
N LEU A 47 -3.43 10.96 3.67
CA LEU A 47 -4.01 11.35 2.40
C LEU A 47 -5.30 12.15 2.68
N PRO A 48 -5.56 13.28 1.97
CA PRO A 48 -6.81 14.02 2.11
C PRO A 48 -8.03 13.14 1.82
N ASP A 49 -9.13 13.33 2.55
CA ASP A 49 -10.31 12.46 2.43
C ASP A 49 -10.98 12.52 1.04
N PHE A 50 -10.79 13.61 0.31
CA PHE A 50 -11.26 13.77 -1.07
C PHE A 50 -10.34 13.15 -2.13
N ALA A 51 -9.19 12.57 -1.72
CA ALA A 51 -8.28 11.90 -2.62
C ALA A 51 -8.44 10.37 -2.49
N TYR A 52 -8.93 9.76 -3.56
CA TYR A 52 -9.03 8.30 -3.63
C TYR A 52 -7.68 7.66 -3.93
N PHE A 53 -7.35 6.64 -3.16
CA PHE A 53 -6.16 5.82 -3.39
C PHE A 53 -6.51 4.34 -3.23
N ASN A 54 -6.10 3.54 -4.21
CA ASN A 54 -6.33 2.10 -4.20
C ASN A 54 -5.01 1.32 -4.30
N HIS A 55 -4.64 0.62 -3.24
CA HIS A 55 -3.45 -0.23 -3.21
C HIS A 55 -3.45 -1.31 -4.29
N SER A 56 -4.59 -1.91 -4.59
CA SER A 56 -4.70 -2.96 -5.60
C SER A 56 -4.25 -2.47 -6.98
N GLN A 57 -4.60 -1.24 -7.38
CA GLN A 57 -4.17 -0.67 -8.65
C GLN A 57 -2.66 -0.43 -8.68
N HIS A 58 -2.05 -0.03 -7.58
CA HIS A 58 -0.63 0.29 -7.51
C HIS A 58 0.24 -0.97 -7.32
N VAL A 59 -0.14 -1.84 -6.41
CA VAL A 59 0.66 -3.02 -6.06
C VAL A 59 0.36 -4.20 -6.98
N THR A 60 -0.92 -4.59 -7.10
CA THR A 60 -1.29 -5.80 -7.85
C THR A 60 -1.27 -5.57 -9.35
N VAL A 61 -1.83 -4.46 -9.84
CA VAL A 61 -1.92 -4.19 -11.29
C VAL A 61 -0.63 -3.58 -11.83
N ALA A 62 -0.13 -2.50 -11.19
CA ALA A 62 1.06 -1.80 -11.68
C ALA A 62 2.38 -2.41 -11.20
N GLY A 63 2.36 -3.32 -10.22
CA GLY A 63 3.55 -3.99 -9.70
C GLY A 63 4.51 -3.07 -8.96
N ILE A 64 3.98 -2.01 -8.32
CA ILE A 64 4.79 -1.07 -7.54
C ILE A 64 5.13 -1.68 -6.19
N GLU A 65 6.41 -1.68 -5.85
CA GLU A 65 6.91 -2.17 -4.57
C GLU A 65 6.44 -1.30 -3.39
N CYS A 66 6.18 -1.94 -2.25
CA CYS A 66 5.72 -1.27 -1.03
C CYS A 66 6.66 -0.13 -0.60
N GLN A 67 7.97 -0.37 -0.72
CA GLN A 67 9.02 0.56 -0.33
C GLN A 67 9.04 1.86 -1.13
N LYS A 68 8.46 1.88 -2.33
CA LYS A 68 8.37 3.11 -3.14
C LYS A 68 7.60 4.20 -2.42
N CYS A 69 6.55 3.84 -1.68
CA CYS A 69 5.69 4.77 -0.95
C CYS A 69 5.97 4.78 0.55
N HIS A 70 6.29 3.61 1.12
CA HIS A 70 6.44 3.41 2.56
C HIS A 70 7.89 3.46 3.04
N GLY A 71 8.88 3.52 2.12
CA GLY A 71 10.29 3.38 2.47
C GLY A 71 10.64 1.95 2.91
N PRO A 72 11.78 1.72 3.55
CA PRO A 72 12.19 0.39 4.00
C PRO A 72 11.39 -0.04 5.25
N VAL A 73 10.06 -0.17 5.07
CA VAL A 73 9.08 -0.41 6.13
C VAL A 73 9.38 -1.65 6.97
N GLU A 74 10.02 -2.65 6.38
CA GLU A 74 10.45 -3.89 7.02
C GLU A 74 11.54 -3.69 8.08
N THR A 75 12.22 -2.54 8.05
CA THR A 75 13.28 -2.19 9.00
C THR A 75 12.81 -1.22 10.10
N TYR A 76 11.57 -0.71 10.01
CA TYR A 76 11.09 0.27 10.96
C TYR A 76 10.63 -0.38 12.26
N GLU A 77 11.20 0.04 13.36
CA GLU A 77 10.70 -0.29 14.69
C GLU A 77 9.36 0.41 14.97
N ILE A 78 9.25 1.67 14.58
CA ILE A 78 8.01 2.46 14.66
C ILE A 78 7.70 2.99 13.27
N GLN A 79 6.49 2.71 12.79
CA GLN A 79 6.02 3.15 11.48
C GLN A 79 5.91 4.67 11.41
N LYS A 80 6.35 5.24 10.29
CA LYS A 80 6.29 6.67 9.99
C LYS A 80 5.92 6.91 8.54
N GLN A 81 5.39 8.08 8.24
CA GLN A 81 5.17 8.50 6.88
C GLN A 81 6.52 8.79 6.21
N PHE A 82 6.83 8.07 5.15
CA PHE A 82 8.07 8.23 4.36
C PHE A 82 7.88 9.19 3.20
N ALA A 83 6.95 8.87 2.30
CA ALA A 83 6.64 9.71 1.16
C ALA A 83 5.72 10.87 1.55
N PRO A 84 5.85 12.05 0.93
CA PRO A 84 5.04 13.22 1.29
C PRO A 84 3.56 13.07 0.92
N LEU A 85 3.22 12.17 0.01
CA LEU A 85 1.87 11.88 -0.49
C LEU A 85 1.10 13.14 -0.95
N THR A 86 1.84 14.13 -1.42
CA THR A 86 1.25 15.34 -2.03
C THR A 86 0.79 15.05 -3.46
N MET A 87 -0.16 15.84 -3.98
CA MET A 87 -0.62 15.72 -5.36
C MET A 87 0.54 15.79 -6.36
N GLY A 88 1.48 16.72 -6.16
CA GLY A 88 2.68 16.85 -7.02
C GLY A 88 3.56 15.60 -7.00
N TRP A 89 3.71 14.96 -5.85
CA TRP A 89 4.47 13.71 -5.73
C TRP A 89 3.81 12.57 -6.52
N CYS A 90 2.48 12.43 -6.40
CA CYS A 90 1.72 11.43 -7.16
C CYS A 90 1.81 11.69 -8.68
N ILE A 91 1.63 12.94 -9.11
CA ILE A 91 1.70 13.34 -10.51
C ILE A 91 3.09 13.06 -11.12
N ASN A 92 4.16 13.37 -10.40
CA ASN A 92 5.52 13.11 -10.88
C ASN A 92 5.77 11.60 -11.01
N CYS A 93 5.36 10.81 -10.02
CA CYS A 93 5.45 9.35 -10.10
C CYS A 93 4.68 8.82 -11.33
N HIS A 94 3.46 9.29 -11.58
CA HIS A 94 2.64 8.86 -12.72
C HIS A 94 3.24 9.25 -14.08
N ARG A 95 3.99 10.34 -14.14
CA ARG A 95 4.69 10.76 -15.39
C ARG A 95 5.91 9.91 -15.70
N GLU A 96 6.57 9.39 -14.69
CA GLU A 96 7.85 8.69 -14.80
C GLU A 96 7.72 7.17 -14.76
N THR A 97 6.70 6.66 -14.06
CA THR A 97 6.58 5.22 -13.80
C THR A 97 5.90 4.52 -14.96
N GLU A 98 6.62 3.60 -15.59
CA GLU A 98 6.06 2.64 -16.54
C GLU A 98 5.18 1.62 -15.80
N VAL A 99 4.02 1.32 -16.34
CA VAL A 99 3.09 0.37 -15.74
C VAL A 99 3.30 -1.03 -16.33
N LYS A 100 3.34 -2.03 -15.45
CA LYS A 100 3.33 -3.44 -15.83
C LYS A 100 1.88 -3.89 -15.92
N MET A 101 1.46 -4.33 -17.11
CA MET A 101 0.06 -4.71 -17.34
C MET A 101 -0.07 -6.13 -17.91
N GLU A 102 1.00 -6.89 -17.90
CA GLU A 102 1.05 -8.25 -18.41
C GLU A 102 0.07 -9.17 -17.66
N GLY A 103 -0.68 -9.95 -18.42
CA GLY A 103 -1.60 -10.95 -17.87
C GLY A 103 -3.01 -10.46 -17.58
N ASN A 104 -3.37 -9.22 -17.94
CA ASN A 104 -4.74 -8.72 -17.84
C ASN A 104 -5.28 -8.33 -19.22
N ALA A 105 -6.15 -9.16 -19.78
CA ALA A 105 -6.68 -9.00 -21.14
C ALA A 105 -7.36 -7.64 -21.42
N TYR A 106 -7.96 -7.02 -20.40
CA TYR A 106 -8.55 -5.69 -20.53
C TYR A 106 -7.47 -4.62 -20.74
N TYR A 107 -6.41 -4.66 -19.94
CA TYR A 107 -5.31 -3.71 -20.07
C TYR A 107 -4.44 -3.99 -21.29
N ASP A 108 -4.26 -5.24 -21.70
CA ASP A 108 -3.51 -5.60 -22.92
C ASP A 108 -4.06 -4.92 -24.17
N LYS A 109 -5.39 -4.86 -24.30
CA LYS A 109 -6.05 -4.16 -25.41
C LYS A 109 -5.78 -2.66 -25.37
N ILE A 110 -5.98 -2.04 -24.20
CA ILE A 110 -5.76 -0.60 -24.02
C ILE A 110 -4.29 -0.26 -24.25
N HIS A 111 -3.37 -1.07 -23.73
CA HIS A 111 -1.93 -0.90 -23.92
C HIS A 111 -1.55 -0.87 -25.39
N LYS A 112 -2.03 -1.85 -26.17
CA LYS A 112 -1.78 -1.92 -27.63
C LYS A 112 -2.20 -0.65 -28.37
N GLU A 113 -3.41 -0.18 -28.10
CA GLU A 113 -3.96 1.01 -28.77
C GLU A 113 -3.19 2.28 -28.38
N LEU A 114 -2.85 2.44 -27.10
CA LEU A 114 -2.12 3.60 -26.61
C LEU A 114 -0.65 3.55 -27.00
N SER A 115 0.02 2.39 -26.97
CA SER A 115 1.39 2.23 -27.46
C SER A 115 1.52 2.64 -28.91
N LYS A 116 0.56 2.23 -29.78
CA LYS A 116 0.49 2.68 -31.16
C LYS A 116 0.27 4.18 -31.27
N LYS A 117 -0.62 4.74 -30.44
CA LYS A 117 -0.91 6.19 -30.44
C LYS A 117 0.30 7.03 -30.03
N TYR A 118 1.05 6.59 -29.03
CA TYR A 118 2.21 7.33 -28.51
C TYR A 118 3.54 6.93 -29.15
N GLY A 119 3.58 5.87 -29.95
CA GLY A 119 4.80 5.38 -30.60
C GLY A 119 5.83 4.82 -29.61
N VAL A 120 5.38 4.19 -28.53
CA VAL A 120 6.22 3.64 -27.45
C VAL A 120 5.83 2.20 -27.14
N ASP A 121 6.80 1.40 -26.71
CA ASP A 121 6.55 0.00 -26.33
C ASP A 121 5.96 -0.11 -24.91
N LYS A 122 6.32 0.82 -24.04
CA LYS A 122 5.88 0.87 -22.65
C LYS A 122 5.19 2.19 -22.35
N LEU A 123 4.12 2.12 -21.59
CA LEU A 123 3.32 3.27 -21.22
C LEU A 123 3.57 3.69 -19.78
N THR A 124 3.64 4.97 -19.54
CA THR A 124 3.59 5.51 -18.17
C THR A 124 2.17 5.54 -17.65
N ALA A 125 2.01 5.63 -16.32
CA ALA A 125 0.69 5.79 -15.71
C ALA A 125 -0.03 7.03 -16.24
N ALA A 126 0.70 8.13 -16.54
CA ALA A 126 0.16 9.34 -17.17
C ALA A 126 -0.46 9.06 -18.54
N GLN A 127 0.23 8.31 -19.39
CA GLN A 127 -0.26 7.93 -20.73
C GLN A 127 -1.48 7.01 -20.68
N MET A 128 -1.66 6.32 -19.56
CA MET A 128 -2.84 5.49 -19.26
C MET A 128 -4.02 6.28 -18.65
N GLY A 129 -3.93 7.60 -18.61
CA GLY A 129 -4.96 8.47 -18.04
C GLY A 129 -4.84 8.69 -16.53
N GLY A 130 -3.72 8.30 -15.91
CA GLY A 130 -3.47 8.46 -14.48
C GLY A 130 -3.30 9.90 -13.99
N LEU A 131 -3.41 10.90 -14.88
CA LEU A 131 -3.41 12.32 -14.53
C LEU A 131 -4.79 12.98 -14.63
N GLU A 132 -5.82 12.23 -15.00
CA GLU A 132 -7.20 12.75 -15.02
C GLU A 132 -7.69 13.02 -13.60
N CYS A 133 -8.20 14.23 -13.37
CA CYS A 133 -8.62 14.67 -12.02
C CYS A 133 -9.60 13.68 -11.36
N GLY A 134 -10.59 13.22 -12.10
CA GLY A 134 -11.59 12.26 -11.60
C GLY A 134 -11.11 10.83 -11.34
N LYS A 135 -9.81 10.55 -11.57
CA LYS A 135 -9.19 9.27 -11.16
C LYS A 135 -8.76 9.29 -9.70
N CYS A 136 -8.49 10.48 -9.17
CA CYS A 136 -7.99 10.68 -7.81
C CYS A 136 -8.95 11.51 -6.94
N HIS A 137 -9.83 12.30 -7.54
CA HIS A 137 -10.77 13.17 -6.81
C HIS A 137 -12.22 12.82 -7.13
N TYR A 138 -13.08 12.82 -6.11
CA TYR A 138 -14.53 12.56 -6.19
C TYR A 138 -15.32 13.56 -5.31
#